data_01ef1ede17b7d31d4db29539238aed31
#
_entry.id   01ef1ede17b7d31d4db29539238aed31
#
_cell.length_a   1.000
_cell.length_b   1.000
_cell.length_c   1.000
_cell.angle_alpha   90.00
_cell.angle_beta   90.00
_cell.angle_gamma   90.00
#
_symmetry.space_group_name_H-M   'P 1'
#
loop_
_entity.id
_entity.type
_entity.pdbx_description
1 polymer ?
#
loop_
_entity_poly.entity_id
_entity_poly.type
_entity_poly.pdbx_seq_one_letter_code
_entity_poly.pdbx_strand_id
1 'polypeptide(L)'
;FMQTKNINIKVELDNQHIPSSIEWTADDLEGMDRASCRAMLLSLWDNQSKDTLKLDLWTRDMTVDEMKIFFHQTLVSMADTFDQAVNDDRITGDMRDFCDYFAEKMEIKK
;
A
#
# COMPACT_ATOMS: atom_id res chain seq x y z
N PHE A 1 -29.15 9.30 4.12
CA PHE A 1 -28.73 8.01 3.61
C PHE A 1 -27.28 7.74 3.92
N MET A 2 -27.03 6.61 4.53
CA MET A 2 -25.69 6.11 4.73
C MET A 2 -25.45 4.94 3.80
N GLN A 3 -24.32 4.96 3.09
CA GLN A 3 -23.89 3.84 2.29
C GLN A 3 -22.74 3.16 3.02
N THR A 4 -22.74 1.84 2.99
CA THR A 4 -21.69 1.06 3.60
C THR A 4 -20.89 0.37 2.52
N LYS A 5 -19.57 0.51 2.58
CA LYS A 5 -18.66 -0.24 1.71
C LYS A 5 -17.85 -1.18 2.56
N ASN A 6 -17.75 -2.41 2.11
CA ASN A 6 -16.98 -3.43 2.81
C ASN A 6 -15.74 -3.77 2.00
N ILE A 7 -14.60 -3.82 2.69
CA ILE A 7 -13.34 -4.26 2.13
C ILE A 7 -12.87 -5.42 3.00
N ASN A 8 -12.65 -6.58 2.37
CA ASN A 8 -12.20 -7.77 3.08
C ASN A 8 -10.85 -8.20 2.55
N ILE A 9 -9.95 -8.52 3.46
CA ILE A 9 -8.62 -8.99 3.12
C ILE A 9 -8.45 -10.35 3.76
N LYS A 10 -8.11 -11.34 2.92
CA LYS A 10 -7.90 -12.72 3.37
C LYS A 10 -6.45 -13.09 3.16
N VAL A 11 -5.78 -13.48 4.23
CA VAL A 11 -4.37 -13.89 4.18
C VAL A 11 -4.30 -15.36 4.55
N GLU A 12 -3.71 -16.17 3.67
CA GLU A 12 -3.44 -17.56 3.99
C GLU A 12 -1.98 -17.71 4.36
N LEU A 13 -1.72 -18.38 5.47
CA LEU A 13 -0.38 -18.60 5.98
C LEU A 13 0.03 -20.05 5.74
N ASP A 14 1.30 -20.26 5.44
CA ASP A 14 1.84 -21.61 5.31
C ASP A 14 2.19 -22.19 6.68
N ASN A 15 2.82 -23.38 6.70
CA ASN A 15 3.15 -24.08 7.95
C ASN A 15 4.15 -23.30 8.81
N GLN A 16 4.85 -22.32 8.24
CA GLN A 16 5.81 -21.47 8.95
C GLN A 16 5.24 -20.11 9.29
N HIS A 17 3.90 -19.93 9.14
CA HIS A 17 3.20 -18.68 9.36
C HIS A 17 3.64 -17.56 8.43
N ILE A 18 4.11 -17.90 7.24
CA ILE A 18 4.49 -16.95 6.21
C ILE A 18 3.34 -16.84 5.22
N PRO A 19 2.94 -15.64 4.80
CA PRO A 19 1.85 -15.50 3.84
C PRO A 19 2.14 -16.23 2.53
N SER A 20 1.24 -17.11 2.13
CA SER A 20 1.30 -17.81 0.86
C SER A 20 0.38 -17.18 -0.17
N SER A 21 -0.70 -16.55 0.26
CA SER A 21 -1.58 -15.81 -0.64
C SER A 21 -2.27 -14.67 0.11
N ILE A 22 -2.54 -13.59 -0.61
CA ILE A 22 -3.31 -12.46 -0.11
C ILE A 22 -4.37 -12.17 -1.16
N GLU A 23 -5.64 -12.23 -0.75
CA GLU A 23 -6.77 -11.91 -1.63
C GLU A 23 -7.60 -10.82 -0.97
N TRP A 24 -8.22 -9.98 -1.79
CA TRP A 24 -9.08 -8.94 -1.28
C TRP A 24 -10.31 -8.77 -2.14
N THR A 25 -11.37 -8.29 -1.49
CA THR A 25 -12.62 -7.96 -2.17
C THR A 25 -13.09 -6.60 -1.68
N ALA A 26 -13.79 -5.90 -2.54
CA ALA A 26 -14.49 -4.66 -2.18
C ALA A 26 -15.82 -4.66 -2.91
N ASP A 27 -16.79 -3.96 -2.34
CA ASP A 27 -18.15 -3.94 -2.88
C ASP A 27 -18.22 -3.37 -4.30
N ASP A 28 -17.24 -2.54 -4.67
CA ASP A 28 -17.22 -1.90 -5.99
C ASP A 28 -16.22 -2.52 -6.96
N LEU A 29 -15.80 -3.77 -6.73
CA LEU A 29 -14.99 -4.52 -7.69
C LEU A 29 -15.88 -5.03 -8.83
N GLU A 30 -15.91 -4.28 -9.92
CA GLU A 30 -16.75 -4.65 -11.07
C GLU A 30 -16.18 -5.87 -11.79
N GLY A 31 -17.05 -6.86 -12.00
CA GLY A 31 -16.70 -8.04 -12.79
C GLY A 31 -15.71 -8.98 -12.15
N MET A 32 -15.39 -8.78 -10.87
CA MET A 32 -14.44 -9.62 -10.14
C MET A 32 -14.98 -9.95 -8.78
N ASP A 33 -14.97 -11.23 -8.39
CA ASP A 33 -15.36 -11.63 -7.06
C ASP A 33 -14.27 -11.28 -6.04
N ARG A 34 -13.01 -11.31 -6.48
CA ARG A 34 -11.86 -11.05 -5.63
C ARG A 34 -10.64 -10.77 -6.49
N ALA A 35 -9.65 -10.13 -5.89
CA ALA A 35 -8.37 -9.86 -6.52
C ALA A 35 -7.25 -10.41 -5.64
N SER A 36 -6.16 -10.83 -6.25
CA SER A 36 -5.00 -11.29 -5.51
C SER A 36 -3.89 -10.24 -5.54
N CYS A 37 -3.07 -10.23 -4.50
CA CYS A 37 -1.88 -9.39 -4.44
C CYS A 37 -0.77 -10.13 -3.72
N ARG A 38 0.47 -9.67 -3.90
CA ARG A 38 1.63 -10.30 -3.26
C ARG A 38 2.17 -9.50 -2.11
N ALA A 39 1.75 -8.24 -1.96
CA ALA A 39 2.19 -7.40 -0.88
C ALA A 39 1.09 -6.43 -0.51
N MET A 40 1.10 -6.00 0.74
CA MET A 40 0.08 -5.11 1.27
C MET A 40 0.69 -4.26 2.37
N LEU A 41 0.48 -2.96 2.29
CA LEU A 41 0.83 -2.03 3.36
C LEU A 41 -0.45 -1.34 3.82
N LEU A 42 -0.82 -1.56 5.07
CA LEU A 42 -2.05 -0.99 5.62
C LEU A 42 -1.70 -0.13 6.83
N SER A 43 -2.16 1.11 6.81
CA SER A 43 -1.96 2.05 7.90
C SER A 43 -3.31 2.60 8.34
N LEU A 44 -3.57 2.56 9.64
CA LEU A 44 -4.82 3.03 10.22
C LEU A 44 -4.50 3.99 11.36
N TRP A 45 -5.16 5.16 11.37
CA TRP A 45 -5.04 6.09 12.48
C TRP A 45 -6.01 5.68 13.57
N ASP A 46 -5.50 5.36 14.75
CA ASP A 46 -6.35 4.97 15.86
C ASP A 46 -6.80 6.20 16.64
N ASN A 47 -8.12 6.36 16.78
CA ASN A 47 -8.72 7.54 17.41
C ASN A 47 -8.41 7.67 18.90
N GLN A 48 -8.22 6.55 19.58
CA GLN A 48 -8.02 6.55 21.04
C GLN A 48 -6.56 6.75 21.40
N SER A 49 -5.68 5.92 20.85
CA SER A 49 -4.26 5.98 21.17
C SER A 49 -3.53 7.14 20.48
N LYS A 50 -4.11 7.69 19.42
CA LYS A 50 -3.48 8.72 18.59
C LYS A 50 -2.20 8.23 17.95
N ASP A 51 -2.18 6.96 17.58
CA ASP A 51 -1.06 6.29 16.94
C ASP A 51 -1.49 5.67 15.63
N THR A 52 -0.52 5.41 14.79
CA THR A 52 -0.74 4.69 13.54
C THR A 52 -0.53 3.21 13.75
N LEU A 53 -1.56 2.43 13.44
CA LEU A 53 -1.47 0.98 13.44
C LEU A 53 -1.12 0.52 12.03
N LYS A 54 -0.12 -0.35 11.92
CA LYS A 54 0.35 -0.83 10.62
C LYS A 54 0.28 -2.33 10.54
N LEU A 55 -0.11 -2.79 9.37
CA LEU A 55 -0.08 -4.21 9.03
C LEU A 55 0.56 -4.33 7.66
N ASP A 56 1.80 -4.78 7.64
CA ASP A 56 2.60 -4.91 6.42
C ASP A 56 2.88 -6.38 6.17
N LEU A 57 2.43 -6.89 5.03
CA LEU A 57 2.55 -8.30 4.69
C LEU A 57 3.01 -8.45 3.25
N TRP A 58 3.78 -9.50 2.98
CA TRP A 58 4.09 -9.89 1.61
C TRP A 58 4.21 -11.40 1.53
N THR A 59 3.92 -11.93 0.34
CA THR A 59 3.98 -13.36 0.11
C THR A 59 5.42 -13.80 -0.14
N ARG A 60 5.65 -15.10 0.04
CA ARG A 60 6.99 -15.68 -0.12
C ARG A 60 7.55 -15.49 -1.53
N ASP A 61 6.69 -15.44 -2.54
CA ASP A 61 7.12 -15.32 -3.94
C ASP A 61 7.27 -13.86 -4.42
N MET A 62 7.05 -12.88 -3.53
CA MET A 62 7.31 -11.46 -3.84
C MET A 62 8.81 -11.26 -3.96
N THR A 63 9.27 -10.82 -5.13
CA THR A 63 10.70 -10.63 -5.34
C THR A 63 11.18 -9.29 -4.79
N VAL A 64 12.48 -9.17 -4.56
CA VAL A 64 13.08 -7.91 -4.11
C VAL A 64 12.87 -6.81 -5.16
N ASP A 65 13.01 -7.15 -6.44
CA ASP A 65 12.78 -6.16 -7.50
C ASP A 65 11.34 -5.68 -7.54
N GLU A 66 10.39 -6.59 -7.37
CA GLU A 66 8.98 -6.20 -7.27
C GLU A 66 8.73 -5.33 -6.04
N MET A 67 9.37 -5.64 -4.93
CA MET A 67 9.22 -4.87 -3.69
C MET A 67 9.75 -3.43 -3.87
N LYS A 68 10.86 -3.26 -4.58
CA LYS A 68 11.38 -1.92 -4.88
C LYS A 68 10.37 -1.10 -5.68
N ILE A 69 9.76 -1.71 -6.69
CA ILE A 69 8.76 -1.05 -7.53
C ILE A 69 7.51 -0.71 -6.69
N PHE A 70 7.06 -1.65 -5.88
CA PHE A 70 5.91 -1.46 -5.01
C PHE A 70 6.13 -0.29 -4.03
N PHE A 71 7.31 -0.23 -3.41
CA PHE A 71 7.63 0.88 -2.50
C PHE A 71 7.68 2.21 -3.24
N HIS A 72 8.28 2.23 -4.43
CA HIS A 72 8.32 3.47 -5.21
C HIS A 72 6.92 3.97 -5.54
N GLN A 73 6.06 3.11 -6.06
CA GLN A 73 4.69 3.48 -6.39
C GLN A 73 3.91 3.93 -5.15
N THR A 74 4.15 3.26 -4.03
CA THR A 74 3.51 3.63 -2.75
C THR A 74 3.95 5.02 -2.29
N LEU A 75 5.25 5.31 -2.39
CA LEU A 75 5.78 6.63 -2.02
C LEU A 75 5.19 7.74 -2.90
N VAL A 76 5.07 7.50 -4.21
CA VAL A 76 4.45 8.45 -5.13
C VAL A 76 2.99 8.70 -4.74
N SER A 77 2.26 7.63 -4.48
CA SER A 77 0.85 7.72 -4.08
C SER A 77 0.70 8.45 -2.74
N MET A 78 1.63 8.21 -1.80
CA MET A 78 1.62 8.91 -0.51
C MET A 78 1.83 10.41 -0.68
N ALA A 79 2.71 10.81 -1.59
CA ALA A 79 2.93 12.23 -1.88
C ALA A 79 1.65 12.87 -2.43
N ASP A 80 0.95 12.16 -3.32
CA ASP A 80 -0.32 12.65 -3.86
C ASP A 80 -1.37 12.80 -2.76
N THR A 81 -1.49 11.81 -1.90
CA THR A 81 -2.46 11.84 -0.81
C THR A 81 -2.13 12.95 0.19
N PHE A 82 -0.84 13.10 0.52
CA PHE A 82 -0.39 14.15 1.43
C PHE A 82 -0.72 15.54 0.87
N ASP A 83 -0.49 15.72 -0.43
CA ASP A 83 -0.80 16.99 -1.10
C ASP A 83 -2.29 17.33 -0.97
N GLN A 84 -3.16 16.35 -1.18
CA GLN A 84 -4.61 16.55 -1.05
C GLN A 84 -5.03 16.83 0.39
N ALA A 85 -4.40 16.14 1.34
CA ALA A 85 -4.83 16.21 2.75
C ALA A 85 -4.29 17.45 3.47
N VAL A 86 -3.06 17.84 3.19
CA VAL A 86 -2.35 18.87 3.95
C VAL A 86 -2.16 20.15 3.13
N ASN A 87 -1.99 20.01 1.81
CA ASN A 87 -1.83 21.16 0.89
C ASN A 87 -0.62 22.03 1.26
N ASP A 88 0.54 21.38 1.45
CA ASP A 88 1.81 22.07 1.70
C ASP A 88 2.75 21.78 0.55
N ASP A 89 2.91 22.73 -0.37
CA ASP A 89 3.69 22.51 -1.61
C ASP A 89 5.16 22.25 -1.35
N ARG A 90 5.74 22.82 -0.28
CA ARG A 90 7.15 22.61 0.03
C ARG A 90 7.41 21.17 0.41
N ILE A 91 6.60 20.64 1.34
CA ILE A 91 6.79 19.27 1.80
C ILE A 91 6.43 18.29 0.70
N THR A 92 5.35 18.52 -0.02
CA THR A 92 4.98 17.68 -1.16
C THR A 92 6.09 17.65 -2.21
N GLY A 93 6.69 18.81 -2.49
CA GLY A 93 7.82 18.88 -3.41
C GLY A 93 9.00 18.05 -2.95
N ASP A 94 9.34 18.13 -1.66
CA ASP A 94 10.42 17.32 -1.09
C ASP A 94 10.10 15.83 -1.14
N MET A 95 8.85 15.46 -0.92
CA MET A 95 8.44 14.06 -1.05
C MET A 95 8.60 13.56 -2.47
N ARG A 96 8.20 14.37 -3.46
CA ARG A 96 8.37 13.99 -4.87
C ARG A 96 9.82 13.90 -5.27
N ASP A 97 10.66 14.79 -4.75
CA ASP A 97 12.11 14.74 -4.97
C ASP A 97 12.68 13.44 -4.42
N PHE A 98 12.21 13.02 -3.25
CA PHE A 98 12.64 11.74 -2.68
C PHE A 98 12.19 10.57 -3.55
N CYS A 99 10.98 10.63 -4.11
CA CYS A 99 10.50 9.58 -5.00
C CYS A 99 11.41 9.44 -6.23
N ASP A 100 11.84 10.56 -6.79
CA ASP A 100 12.76 10.56 -7.93
C ASP A 100 14.13 10.01 -7.55
N TYR A 101 14.63 10.42 -6.38
CA TYR A 101 15.89 9.91 -5.83
C TYR A 101 15.81 8.39 -5.64
N PHE A 102 14.69 7.93 -5.06
CA PHE A 102 14.47 6.52 -4.80
C PHE A 102 14.50 5.71 -6.10
N ALA A 103 13.78 6.19 -7.13
CA ALA A 103 13.74 5.52 -8.42
C ALA A 103 15.13 5.44 -9.05
N GLU A 104 15.91 6.52 -8.96
CA GLU A 104 17.26 6.55 -9.50
C GLU A 104 18.17 5.56 -8.75
N LYS A 105 18.16 5.60 -7.42
CA LYS A 105 19.03 4.74 -6.62
C LYS A 105 18.64 3.26 -6.70
N MET A 106 17.36 2.98 -6.88
CA MET A 106 16.87 1.59 -7.02
C MET A 106 16.87 1.15 -8.49
N GLU A 107 17.29 2.01 -9.40
CA GLU A 107 17.36 1.72 -10.84
C GLU A 107 15.99 1.33 -11.41
N ILE A 108 14.95 2.02 -10.97
CA ILE A 108 13.59 1.80 -11.45
C ILE A 108 13.36 2.68 -12.67
N LYS A 109 12.96 2.06 -13.77
CA LYS A 109 12.63 2.79 -15.00
C LYS A 109 11.22 3.37 -14.88
N LYS A 110 11.13 4.62 -15.24
CA LYS A 110 9.83 5.31 -15.26
C LYS A 110 9.11 5.07 -16.57
#